data_e5735f6d26d44047a0b4318e6cb302c2
#
_entry.id   e5735f6d26d44047a0b4318e6cb302c2
#
_cell.length_a   1.000
_cell.length_b   1.000
_cell.length_c   1.000
_cell.angle_alpha   90.00
_cell.angle_beta   90.00
_cell.angle_gamma   90.00
#
_symmetry.space_group_name_H-M   'P 1'
#
loop_
_entity.id
_entity.type
_entity.pdbx_description
1 polymer ?
#
loop_
_entity_poly.entity_id
_entity_poly.type
_entity_poly.pdbx_seq_one_letter_code
_entity_poly.pdbx_strand_id
1 'polypeptide(L)'
;MILLTAAYWIRRIRPLVGILLLISAASQAQSGDRRVVTQPRLPPVCQRLSAGSDVNVAQLIQQALDTCPKGNMVMLQPSSQASVFFSGPLQVPSGVSLAIGKGAVLKAIADPHLYDNGHQTCGALDRQGNGCVPFITLKHARDSGIYGQGVIDGQGGNLMTGQSQTWWQLAASAKNSEDKQNAPRLIQIDDSSDITLYQITLKNAPNFHVVINNSQGVTLWGITIATPATARNTDGVDPMGSTDVSLINSDISTGDDNVAIKAGNAPAAHISVLNNHFGAGHGMSIGSEINRGVSDVRVDGLTLTGTTNGLRIKSDRSRGGRVSAVHYQNVCMDNVENPIVMDTHYDPHVSGSLIPTYQDITFEHIRAGNGKITLLGYSDALPLVIALKDVLIGARAQVEQQHAVIHGVFTRTSQSGCP
;
A
#
# COMPACT_ATOMS: atom_id res chain seq x y z
N MET A 1 73.95 72.18 8.36
CA MET A 1 73.82 71.34 7.25
C MET A 1 73.74 69.90 7.80
N ILE A 2 72.52 69.44 8.06
CA ILE A 2 72.23 68.27 8.84
C ILE A 2 71.41 67.36 7.91
N LEU A 3 71.93 66.18 7.61
CA LEU A 3 71.27 65.10 6.85
C LEU A 3 70.49 64.24 7.83
N LEU A 4 69.17 64.14 7.67
CA LEU A 4 68.28 63.22 8.36
C LEU A 4 67.99 62.01 7.46
N THR A 5 68.44 60.79 7.88
CA THR A 5 68.12 59.52 7.26
C THR A 5 66.87 58.96 7.91
N ALA A 6 65.81 58.77 7.12
CA ALA A 6 64.57 58.12 7.51
C ALA A 6 64.68 56.62 7.25
N ALA A 7 64.54 55.80 8.29
CA ALA A 7 64.47 54.35 8.19
C ALA A 7 63.02 53.91 7.91
N TYR A 8 62.83 53.21 6.79
CA TYR A 8 61.54 52.58 6.42
C TYR A 8 61.40 51.20 7.10
N TRP A 9 60.43 51.02 7.94
CA TRP A 9 60.02 49.74 8.46
C TRP A 9 58.97 49.11 7.51
N ILE A 10 59.34 48.01 6.79
CA ILE A 10 58.44 47.18 5.99
C ILE A 10 57.83 46.12 6.94
N ARG A 11 56.56 46.32 7.28
CA ARG A 11 55.74 45.30 7.90
C ARG A 11 55.32 44.28 6.87
N ARG A 12 55.82 43.02 6.97
CA ARG A 12 55.33 41.87 6.21
C ARG A 12 53.96 41.46 6.71
N ILE A 13 52.92 41.72 5.93
CA ILE A 13 51.56 41.14 6.12
C ILE A 13 51.59 39.75 5.54
N ARG A 14 51.41 38.74 6.37
CA ARG A 14 51.18 37.33 5.95
C ARG A 14 49.68 37.22 5.58
N PRO A 15 49.30 36.71 4.41
CA PRO A 15 47.95 36.43 4.11
C PRO A 15 47.54 35.14 4.87
N LEU A 16 46.54 35.23 5.76
CA LEU A 16 45.82 34.08 6.26
C LEU A 16 44.96 33.54 5.13
N VAL A 17 45.38 32.42 4.53
CA VAL A 17 44.54 31.65 3.64
C VAL A 17 43.55 30.87 4.51
N GLY A 18 42.35 31.43 4.69
CA GLY A 18 41.23 30.73 5.29
C GLY A 18 40.72 29.65 4.32
N ILE A 19 41.02 28.40 4.60
CA ILE A 19 40.38 27.28 3.91
C ILE A 19 38.93 27.24 4.38
N LEU A 20 38.01 27.78 3.57
CA LEU A 20 36.57 27.51 3.72
C LEU A 20 36.34 26.03 3.34
N LEU A 21 36.24 25.18 4.32
CA LEU A 21 35.65 23.84 4.16
C LEU A 21 34.16 24.03 3.84
N LEU A 22 33.81 24.02 2.56
CA LEU A 22 32.46 23.82 2.10
C LEU A 22 32.06 22.37 2.48
N ILE A 23 31.44 22.20 3.63
CA ILE A 23 30.69 20.98 3.96
C ILE A 23 29.47 21.02 3.04
N SER A 24 29.61 20.36 1.90
CA SER A 24 28.44 19.99 1.10
C SER A 24 27.64 18.98 1.95
N ALA A 25 26.65 19.46 2.70
CA ALA A 25 25.57 18.61 3.15
C ALA A 25 24.89 18.08 1.88
N ALA A 26 25.31 16.90 1.41
CA ALA A 26 24.52 16.14 0.50
C ALA A 26 23.19 15.92 1.22
N SER A 27 22.19 16.69 0.87
CA SER A 27 20.81 16.40 1.18
C SER A 27 20.56 15.03 0.55
N GLN A 28 20.57 13.98 1.38
CA GLN A 28 20.02 12.70 0.96
C GLN A 28 18.58 13.01 0.60
N ALA A 29 18.28 13.01 -0.68
CA ALA A 29 16.92 13.14 -1.16
C ALA A 29 16.11 12.07 -0.42
N GLN A 30 15.14 12.51 0.37
CA GLN A 30 14.31 11.63 1.16
C GLN A 30 13.52 10.79 0.17
N SER A 31 13.86 9.50 0.02
CA SER A 31 13.17 8.58 -0.90
C SER A 31 11.74 8.33 -0.41
N GLY A 32 10.83 8.04 -1.35
CA GLY A 32 9.41 7.82 -1.09
C GLY A 32 8.55 9.05 -1.36
N ASP A 33 7.44 9.18 -0.65
CA ASP A 33 6.49 10.28 -0.79
C ASP A 33 7.18 11.64 -0.64
N ARG A 34 7.02 12.51 -1.62
CA ARG A 34 7.69 13.83 -1.67
C ARG A 34 7.05 14.88 -0.77
N ARG A 35 5.84 14.59 -0.26
CA ARG A 35 5.13 15.49 0.64
C ARG A 35 5.69 15.36 2.07
N VAL A 36 5.55 16.43 2.85
CA VAL A 36 5.71 16.35 4.31
C VAL A 36 4.38 15.88 4.90
N VAL A 37 4.27 14.56 5.13
CA VAL A 37 3.04 13.96 5.66
C VAL A 37 3.04 14.06 7.18
N THR A 38 2.00 14.69 7.73
CA THR A 38 1.76 14.79 9.18
C THR A 38 0.45 14.10 9.55
N GLN A 39 0.29 13.83 10.85
CA GLN A 39 -0.93 13.20 11.34
C GLN A 39 -2.17 14.00 10.91
N PRO A 40 -3.14 13.37 10.22
CA PRO A 40 -4.32 14.07 9.73
C PRO A 40 -5.18 14.68 10.85
N ARG A 41 -5.84 15.78 10.54
CA ARG A 41 -6.85 16.38 11.39
C ARG A 41 -8.24 16.06 10.88
N LEU A 42 -9.20 15.93 11.80
CA LEU A 42 -10.59 15.68 11.43
C LEU A 42 -11.21 16.95 10.82
N PRO A 43 -11.86 16.87 9.66
CA PRO A 43 -12.67 17.96 9.13
C PRO A 43 -13.84 18.30 10.07
N PRO A 44 -14.39 19.53 10.02
CA PRO A 44 -15.62 19.86 10.75
C PRO A 44 -16.80 19.00 10.29
N VAL A 45 -17.73 18.69 11.19
CA VAL A 45 -18.93 17.88 10.88
C VAL A 45 -20.03 18.78 10.35
N CYS A 46 -20.51 18.54 9.11
CA CYS A 46 -21.66 19.23 8.55
C CYS A 46 -22.98 18.57 8.98
N GLN A 47 -22.99 17.25 9.06
CA GLN A 47 -24.18 16.48 9.41
C GLN A 47 -23.85 15.24 10.19
N ARG A 48 -24.69 14.86 11.16
CA ARG A 48 -24.63 13.61 11.90
C ARG A 48 -25.82 12.75 11.57
N LEU A 49 -25.54 11.49 11.18
CA LEU A 49 -26.57 10.48 10.98
C LEU A 49 -26.45 9.45 12.10
N SER A 50 -27.55 9.13 12.74
CA SER A 50 -27.60 8.10 13.79
C SER A 50 -28.12 6.79 13.21
N ALA A 51 -27.52 5.66 13.64
CA ALA A 51 -27.96 4.34 13.22
C ALA A 51 -29.43 4.09 13.65
N GLY A 52 -30.17 3.44 12.78
CA GLY A 52 -31.61 3.20 12.97
C GLY A 52 -32.02 1.79 12.55
N SER A 53 -32.85 1.69 11.51
CA SER A 53 -33.39 0.43 10.99
C SER A 53 -32.40 -0.40 10.18
N ASP A 54 -32.66 -1.70 10.02
CA ASP A 54 -31.86 -2.64 9.20
C ASP A 54 -32.16 -2.52 7.67
N VAL A 55 -32.60 -1.35 7.21
CA VAL A 55 -32.86 -1.10 5.79
C VAL A 55 -31.66 -0.47 5.13
N ASN A 56 -31.61 -0.55 3.79
CA ASN A 56 -30.59 0.13 2.99
C ASN A 56 -30.70 1.65 3.14
N VAL A 57 -29.73 2.27 3.78
CA VAL A 57 -29.66 3.72 4.01
C VAL A 57 -28.72 4.44 3.05
N ALA A 58 -28.32 3.80 1.95
CA ALA A 58 -27.37 4.38 0.99
C ALA A 58 -27.85 5.75 0.47
N GLN A 59 -29.13 5.88 0.12
CA GLN A 59 -29.68 7.15 -0.36
C GLN A 59 -29.62 8.26 0.70
N LEU A 60 -29.89 7.93 1.97
CA LEU A 60 -29.80 8.88 3.07
C LEU A 60 -28.36 9.38 3.27
N ILE A 61 -27.40 8.44 3.27
CA ILE A 61 -25.96 8.79 3.41
C ILE A 61 -25.50 9.59 2.20
N GLN A 62 -25.87 9.17 0.99
CA GLN A 62 -25.47 9.86 -0.24
C GLN A 62 -26.03 11.29 -0.30
N GLN A 63 -27.28 11.49 0.05
CA GLN A 63 -27.88 12.83 0.11
C GLN A 63 -27.16 13.73 1.12
N ALA A 64 -26.77 13.20 2.28
CA ALA A 64 -26.01 13.93 3.27
C ALA A 64 -24.62 14.33 2.73
N LEU A 65 -23.93 13.42 2.01
CA LEU A 65 -22.65 13.68 1.37
C LEU A 65 -22.76 14.74 0.27
N ASP A 66 -23.80 14.64 -0.58
CA ASP A 66 -24.00 15.54 -1.73
C ASP A 66 -24.35 16.98 -1.30
N THR A 67 -24.96 17.14 -0.13
CA THR A 67 -25.36 18.45 0.40
C THR A 67 -24.38 19.02 1.42
N CYS A 68 -23.36 18.26 1.83
CA CYS A 68 -22.35 18.72 2.78
C CYS A 68 -21.43 19.79 2.14
N PRO A 69 -21.20 20.93 2.79
CA PRO A 69 -20.26 21.91 2.26
C PRO A 69 -18.83 21.37 2.18
N LYS A 70 -18.08 21.79 1.15
CA LYS A 70 -16.67 21.43 1.00
C LYS A 70 -15.86 21.78 2.25
N GLY A 71 -14.85 20.96 2.53
CA GLY A 71 -14.01 21.05 3.73
C GLY A 71 -14.64 20.44 4.97
N ASN A 72 -15.84 19.83 4.85
CA ASN A 72 -16.56 19.21 5.97
C ASN A 72 -16.76 17.72 5.78
N MET A 73 -17.27 17.04 6.82
CA MET A 73 -17.55 15.62 6.78
C MET A 73 -18.97 15.28 7.27
N VAL A 74 -19.56 14.23 6.70
CA VAL A 74 -20.73 13.56 7.23
C VAL A 74 -20.29 12.51 8.24
N MET A 75 -20.84 12.52 9.45
CA MET A 75 -20.51 11.60 10.53
C MET A 75 -21.63 10.58 10.75
N LEU A 76 -21.34 9.29 10.57
CA LEU A 76 -22.18 8.18 11.00
C LEU A 76 -21.88 7.84 12.45
N GLN A 77 -22.86 7.84 13.32
CA GLN A 77 -22.69 7.56 14.75
C GLN A 77 -23.70 6.52 15.26
N PRO A 78 -23.37 5.73 16.28
CA PRO A 78 -24.33 4.83 16.90
C PRO A 78 -25.45 5.65 17.57
N SER A 79 -26.62 5.05 17.67
CA SER A 79 -27.71 5.52 18.52
C SER A 79 -27.76 4.72 19.85
N SER A 80 -28.69 5.01 20.69
CA SER A 80 -28.95 4.20 21.90
C SER A 80 -29.52 2.80 21.58
N GLN A 81 -30.06 2.60 20.38
CA GLN A 81 -30.76 1.38 19.97
C GLN A 81 -30.02 0.59 18.87
N ALA A 82 -29.18 1.24 18.07
CA ALA A 82 -28.49 0.62 16.94
C ALA A 82 -27.11 1.21 16.72
N SER A 83 -26.23 0.40 16.13
CA SER A 83 -24.86 0.83 15.78
C SER A 83 -24.49 0.56 14.32
N VAL A 84 -25.37 -0.09 13.57
CA VAL A 84 -25.10 -0.55 12.19
C VAL A 84 -25.89 0.26 11.19
N PHE A 85 -25.21 0.64 10.11
CA PHE A 85 -25.77 1.21 8.89
C PHE A 85 -25.61 0.21 7.76
N PHE A 86 -26.68 -0.31 7.21
CA PHE A 86 -26.63 -1.17 6.01
C PHE A 86 -26.71 -0.30 4.76
N SER A 87 -25.78 -0.46 3.84
CA SER A 87 -25.70 0.39 2.66
C SER A 87 -25.34 -0.40 1.41
N GLY A 88 -25.90 0.00 0.27
CA GLY A 88 -25.34 -0.25 -1.04
C GLY A 88 -24.17 0.70 -1.34
N PRO A 89 -23.69 0.76 -2.61
CA PRO A 89 -22.56 1.62 -3.02
C PRO A 89 -22.75 3.09 -2.66
N LEU A 90 -21.65 3.73 -2.28
CA LEU A 90 -21.56 5.15 -1.93
C LEU A 90 -20.46 5.84 -2.74
N GLN A 91 -20.69 7.09 -3.10
CA GLN A 91 -19.68 7.96 -3.71
C GLN A 91 -19.37 9.14 -2.78
N VAL A 92 -18.12 9.31 -2.39
CA VAL A 92 -17.67 10.47 -1.60
C VAL A 92 -17.29 11.59 -2.57
N PRO A 93 -18.00 12.75 -2.54
CA PRO A 93 -17.74 13.85 -3.47
C PRO A 93 -16.41 14.56 -3.19
N SER A 94 -15.92 15.30 -4.19
CA SER A 94 -14.74 16.15 -4.06
C SER A 94 -14.94 17.24 -3.01
N GLY A 95 -14.01 17.36 -2.10
CA GLY A 95 -14.01 18.33 -0.99
C GLY A 95 -14.85 17.91 0.23
N VAL A 96 -15.47 16.74 0.19
CA VAL A 96 -16.30 16.23 1.29
C VAL A 96 -15.71 14.93 1.83
N SER A 97 -15.93 14.65 3.10
CA SER A 97 -15.45 13.42 3.72
C SER A 97 -16.58 12.64 4.40
N LEU A 98 -16.38 11.32 4.48
CA LEU A 98 -17.25 10.42 5.25
C LEU A 98 -16.52 10.02 6.53
N ALA A 99 -17.20 10.07 7.67
CA ALA A 99 -16.65 9.61 8.93
C ALA A 99 -17.54 8.54 9.57
N ILE A 100 -16.91 7.47 10.07
CA ILE A 100 -17.56 6.42 10.84
C ILE A 100 -17.13 6.59 12.30
N GLY A 101 -18.04 7.03 13.14
CA GLY A 101 -17.77 7.28 14.56
C GLY A 101 -17.46 6.01 15.33
N LYS A 102 -16.77 6.15 16.45
CA LYS A 102 -16.47 5.03 17.35
C LYS A 102 -17.74 4.28 17.74
N GLY A 103 -17.73 2.96 17.57
CA GLY A 103 -18.86 2.09 17.83
C GLY A 103 -19.89 2.00 16.70
N ALA A 104 -19.79 2.81 15.64
CA ALA A 104 -20.61 2.67 14.43
C ALA A 104 -19.98 1.68 13.45
N VAL A 105 -20.82 0.97 12.71
CA VAL A 105 -20.44 0.05 11.63
C VAL A 105 -21.20 0.42 10.36
N LEU A 106 -20.48 0.76 9.30
CA LEU A 106 -21.04 0.84 7.95
C LEU A 106 -20.85 -0.53 7.27
N LYS A 107 -21.96 -1.23 7.03
CA LYS A 107 -21.97 -2.60 6.57
C LYS A 107 -22.51 -2.68 5.14
N ALA A 108 -21.75 -3.27 4.24
CA ALA A 108 -22.17 -3.51 2.87
C ALA A 108 -23.34 -4.52 2.84
N ILE A 109 -24.31 -4.28 1.99
CA ILE A 109 -25.36 -5.27 1.70
C ILE A 109 -24.78 -6.27 0.70
N ALA A 110 -24.82 -7.56 1.01
CA ALA A 110 -24.23 -8.61 0.17
C ALA A 110 -25.17 -8.99 -1.01
N ASP A 111 -25.69 -7.99 -1.72
CA ASP A 111 -26.53 -8.19 -2.91
C ASP A 111 -25.77 -7.80 -4.18
N PRO A 112 -25.40 -8.76 -5.05
CA PRO A 112 -24.66 -8.47 -6.28
C PRO A 112 -25.33 -7.46 -7.22
N HIS A 113 -26.66 -7.39 -7.24
CA HIS A 113 -27.40 -6.46 -8.10
C HIS A 113 -27.13 -4.99 -7.74
N LEU A 114 -26.84 -4.69 -6.46
CA LEU A 114 -26.51 -3.33 -6.04
C LEU A 114 -25.14 -2.85 -6.57
N TYR A 115 -24.26 -3.78 -6.92
CA TYR A 115 -22.89 -3.51 -7.38
C TYR A 115 -22.71 -3.78 -8.88
N ASP A 116 -23.78 -4.04 -9.61
CA ASP A 116 -23.69 -4.27 -11.03
C ASP A 116 -23.29 -2.98 -11.77
N ASN A 117 -22.30 -3.12 -12.65
CA ASN A 117 -21.74 -2.00 -13.42
C ASN A 117 -22.30 -1.94 -14.87
N GLY A 118 -23.43 -2.58 -15.11
CA GLY A 118 -24.11 -2.62 -16.41
C GLY A 118 -23.81 -3.87 -17.24
N HIS A 119 -22.95 -4.77 -16.75
CA HIS A 119 -22.60 -6.01 -17.45
C HIS A 119 -23.39 -7.24 -16.96
N GLN A 120 -24.13 -7.13 -15.87
CA GLN A 120 -24.90 -8.22 -15.25
C GLN A 120 -24.03 -9.42 -14.84
N THR A 121 -22.76 -9.16 -14.52
CA THR A 121 -21.77 -10.19 -14.16
C THR A 121 -21.32 -10.11 -12.70
N CYS A 122 -21.72 -9.07 -11.96
CA CYS A 122 -21.34 -8.96 -10.55
C CYS A 122 -21.89 -10.14 -9.74
N GLY A 123 -21.06 -10.77 -8.93
CA GLY A 123 -21.40 -11.99 -8.19
C GLY A 123 -21.27 -13.28 -9.00
N ALA A 124 -20.69 -13.23 -10.18
CA ALA A 124 -20.46 -14.38 -11.04
C ALA A 124 -19.00 -14.47 -11.50
N LEU A 125 -18.63 -15.61 -12.06
CA LEU A 125 -17.38 -15.81 -12.79
C LEU A 125 -17.60 -15.49 -14.27
N ASP A 126 -16.65 -14.82 -14.90
CA ASP A 126 -16.58 -14.69 -16.36
C ASP A 126 -15.13 -14.58 -16.85
N ARG A 127 -14.90 -14.82 -18.16
CA ARG A 127 -13.57 -14.74 -18.76
C ARG A 127 -13.02 -13.30 -18.83
N GLN A 128 -13.87 -12.31 -18.94
CA GLN A 128 -13.49 -10.92 -19.14
C GLN A 128 -13.08 -10.26 -17.82
N GLY A 129 -13.77 -10.61 -16.71
CA GLY A 129 -13.52 -10.00 -15.40
C GLY A 129 -13.98 -8.54 -15.39
N ASN A 130 -15.24 -8.29 -15.77
CA ASN A 130 -15.82 -6.93 -15.84
C ASN A 130 -15.88 -6.22 -14.48
N GLY A 131 -15.76 -7.00 -13.39
CA GLY A 131 -15.78 -6.48 -12.02
C GLY A 131 -17.16 -6.02 -11.56
N CYS A 132 -17.16 -5.25 -10.48
CA CYS A 132 -18.36 -4.66 -9.87
C CYS A 132 -18.08 -3.21 -9.51
N VAL A 133 -19.13 -2.43 -9.29
CA VAL A 133 -19.04 -1.11 -8.65
C VAL A 133 -18.48 -1.31 -7.23
N PRO A 134 -17.47 -0.55 -6.78
CA PRO A 134 -16.95 -0.63 -5.42
C PRO A 134 -17.98 -0.22 -4.37
N PHE A 135 -17.81 -0.67 -3.12
CA PHE A 135 -18.70 -0.26 -2.03
C PHE A 135 -18.58 1.25 -1.73
N ILE A 136 -17.35 1.77 -1.67
CA ILE A 136 -17.12 3.21 -1.53
C ILE A 136 -16.18 3.67 -2.63
N THR A 137 -16.59 4.70 -3.37
CA THR A 137 -15.80 5.27 -4.45
C THR A 137 -15.46 6.73 -4.16
N LEU A 138 -14.18 7.09 -4.38
CA LEU A 138 -13.70 8.46 -4.51
C LEU A 138 -13.14 8.59 -5.93
N LYS A 139 -13.91 9.17 -6.84
CA LYS A 139 -13.54 9.31 -8.26
C LYS A 139 -13.51 10.77 -8.67
N HIS A 140 -12.40 11.18 -9.29
CA HIS A 140 -12.12 12.60 -9.62
C HIS A 140 -12.30 13.51 -8.41
N ALA A 141 -12.02 12.96 -7.20
CA ALA A 141 -12.16 13.67 -5.95
C ALA A 141 -10.86 14.36 -5.55
N ARG A 142 -10.99 15.48 -4.86
CA ARG A 142 -9.87 16.20 -4.30
C ARG A 142 -10.21 16.70 -2.90
N ASP A 143 -9.21 16.70 -2.00
CA ASP A 143 -9.37 17.15 -0.61
C ASP A 143 -10.52 16.43 0.10
N SER A 144 -10.61 15.11 -0.07
CA SER A 144 -11.69 14.26 0.46
C SER A 144 -11.11 13.12 1.31
N GLY A 145 -11.95 12.39 2.03
CA GLY A 145 -11.42 11.26 2.78
C GLY A 145 -12.47 10.44 3.52
N ILE A 146 -11.94 9.41 4.20
CA ILE A 146 -12.70 8.52 5.07
C ILE A 146 -12.02 8.55 6.45
N TYR A 147 -12.78 8.90 7.46
CA TYR A 147 -12.25 9.17 8.81
C TYR A 147 -12.98 8.38 9.88
N GLY A 148 -12.40 8.36 11.07
CA GLY A 148 -13.06 7.93 12.29
C GLY A 148 -12.58 6.59 12.83
N GLN A 149 -13.08 6.23 14.01
CA GLN A 149 -12.70 5.03 14.76
C GLN A 149 -13.77 3.93 14.69
N GLY A 150 -14.67 4.02 13.73
CA GLY A 150 -15.66 2.99 13.45
C GLY A 150 -15.16 1.93 12.47
N VAL A 151 -16.09 1.16 11.93
CA VAL A 151 -15.81 0.01 11.08
C VAL A 151 -16.54 0.13 9.75
N ILE A 152 -15.87 -0.20 8.65
CA ILE A 152 -16.47 -0.48 7.35
C ILE A 152 -16.32 -1.98 7.11
N ASP A 153 -17.44 -2.70 6.98
CA ASP A 153 -17.48 -4.16 6.83
C ASP A 153 -18.07 -4.54 5.46
N GLY A 154 -17.23 -5.14 4.62
CA GLY A 154 -17.57 -5.50 3.23
C GLY A 154 -18.41 -6.76 3.08
N GLN A 155 -18.63 -7.54 4.13
CA GLN A 155 -19.45 -8.77 4.14
C GLN A 155 -18.97 -9.86 3.17
N GLY A 156 -17.68 -9.92 2.83
CA GLY A 156 -17.12 -10.86 1.85
C GLY A 156 -17.34 -12.34 2.19
N GLY A 157 -17.45 -12.68 3.48
CA GLY A 157 -17.73 -14.03 3.97
C GLY A 157 -19.24 -14.36 4.15
N ASN A 158 -20.14 -13.42 3.85
CA ASN A 158 -21.57 -13.66 3.95
C ASN A 158 -22.13 -14.20 2.62
N LEU A 159 -23.22 -14.97 2.71
CA LEU A 159 -23.93 -15.43 1.52
C LEU A 159 -24.43 -14.23 0.71
N MET A 160 -24.20 -14.27 -0.60
CA MET A 160 -24.75 -13.27 -1.52
C MET A 160 -26.27 -13.44 -1.63
N THR A 161 -26.99 -12.34 -1.65
CA THR A 161 -28.45 -12.33 -1.82
C THR A 161 -28.86 -13.12 -3.07
N GLY A 162 -29.76 -14.08 -2.90
CA GLY A 162 -30.23 -14.93 -3.99
C GLY A 162 -29.25 -16.03 -4.44
N GLN A 163 -28.10 -16.19 -3.75
CA GLN A 163 -27.11 -17.20 -4.07
C GLN A 163 -26.80 -18.12 -2.88
N SER A 164 -26.22 -19.29 -3.16
CA SER A 164 -25.78 -20.25 -2.15
C SER A 164 -24.30 -20.17 -1.81
N GLN A 165 -23.60 -19.14 -2.29
CA GLN A 165 -22.16 -18.93 -2.09
C GLN A 165 -21.85 -17.52 -1.59
N THR A 166 -20.71 -17.39 -0.93
CA THR A 166 -20.14 -16.11 -0.50
C THR A 166 -19.23 -15.53 -1.57
N TRP A 167 -18.87 -14.25 -1.47
CA TRP A 167 -17.87 -13.63 -2.33
C TRP A 167 -16.52 -14.37 -2.29
N TRP A 168 -16.12 -14.83 -1.09
CA TRP A 168 -14.85 -15.57 -0.96
C TRP A 168 -14.90 -16.97 -1.55
N GLN A 169 -16.06 -17.63 -1.49
CA GLN A 169 -16.25 -18.91 -2.20
C GLN A 169 -16.23 -18.72 -3.72
N LEU A 170 -16.80 -17.63 -4.23
CA LEU A 170 -16.66 -17.25 -5.65
C LEU A 170 -15.19 -17.07 -6.03
N ALA A 171 -14.41 -16.34 -5.19
CA ALA A 171 -12.98 -16.14 -5.39
C ALA A 171 -12.19 -17.48 -5.38
N ALA A 172 -12.55 -18.38 -4.49
CA ALA A 172 -11.92 -19.71 -4.43
C ALA A 172 -12.22 -20.55 -5.68
N SER A 173 -13.44 -20.47 -6.21
CA SER A 173 -13.85 -21.15 -7.44
C SER A 173 -13.07 -20.62 -8.65
N ALA A 174 -12.79 -19.32 -8.73
CA ALA A 174 -12.00 -18.71 -9.80
C ALA A 174 -10.57 -19.25 -9.87
N LYS A 175 -9.99 -19.72 -8.75
CA LYS A 175 -8.61 -20.26 -8.72
C LYS A 175 -8.40 -21.45 -9.64
N ASN A 176 -9.44 -22.26 -9.82
CA ASN A 176 -9.38 -23.52 -10.55
C ASN A 176 -10.01 -23.42 -11.96
N SER A 177 -10.31 -22.22 -12.41
CA SER A 177 -10.88 -21.95 -13.73
C SER A 177 -10.08 -20.87 -14.45
N GLU A 178 -10.30 -20.73 -15.76
CA GLU A 178 -9.78 -19.61 -16.54
C GLU A 178 -10.60 -18.32 -16.32
N ASP A 179 -11.72 -18.43 -15.60
CA ASP A 179 -12.64 -17.33 -15.37
C ASP A 179 -12.15 -16.47 -14.19
N LYS A 180 -12.52 -15.20 -14.22
CA LYS A 180 -12.23 -14.21 -13.20
C LYS A 180 -13.44 -13.96 -12.33
N GLN A 181 -13.23 -13.70 -11.06
CA GLN A 181 -14.29 -13.32 -10.15
C GLN A 181 -14.71 -11.87 -10.39
N ASN A 182 -16.01 -11.61 -10.37
CA ASN A 182 -16.57 -10.26 -10.31
C ASN A 182 -17.12 -10.02 -8.90
N ALA A 183 -16.34 -9.33 -8.08
CA ALA A 183 -16.66 -8.99 -6.70
C ALA A 183 -16.30 -7.51 -6.43
N PRO A 184 -17.07 -6.78 -5.60
CA PRO A 184 -16.82 -5.38 -5.34
C PRO A 184 -15.55 -5.19 -4.49
N ARG A 185 -14.73 -4.19 -4.82
CA ARG A 185 -13.70 -3.67 -3.94
C ARG A 185 -14.34 -2.90 -2.81
N LEU A 186 -13.69 -2.85 -1.65
CA LEU A 186 -14.29 -2.14 -0.51
C LEU A 186 -14.21 -0.62 -0.69
N ILE A 187 -13.01 -0.11 -0.98
CA ILE A 187 -12.77 1.32 -1.25
C ILE A 187 -11.96 1.42 -2.54
N GLN A 188 -12.40 2.28 -3.43
CA GLN A 188 -11.66 2.59 -4.65
C GLN A 188 -11.51 4.10 -4.83
N ILE A 189 -10.26 4.52 -5.03
CA ILE A 189 -9.84 5.89 -5.27
C ILE A 189 -9.33 5.95 -6.70
N ASP A 190 -10.05 6.62 -7.58
CA ASP A 190 -9.72 6.73 -9.00
C ASP A 190 -9.48 8.18 -9.40
N ASP A 191 -8.40 8.45 -10.16
CA ASP A 191 -8.12 9.75 -10.79
C ASP A 191 -8.27 10.92 -9.80
N SER A 192 -7.80 10.74 -8.56
CA SER A 192 -8.06 11.63 -7.44
C SER A 192 -6.78 12.20 -6.83
N SER A 193 -6.91 13.28 -6.06
CA SER A 193 -5.77 13.87 -5.37
C SER A 193 -6.09 14.31 -3.94
N ASP A 194 -5.06 14.29 -3.09
CA ASP A 194 -5.15 14.77 -1.70
C ASP A 194 -6.25 14.06 -0.90
N ILE A 195 -6.23 12.70 -0.96
CA ILE A 195 -7.20 11.84 -0.29
C ILE A 195 -6.62 11.31 1.03
N THR A 196 -7.44 11.29 2.07
CA THR A 196 -7.04 10.81 3.40
C THR A 196 -7.94 9.69 3.91
N LEU A 197 -7.33 8.58 4.35
CA LEU A 197 -7.97 7.55 5.18
C LEU A 197 -7.32 7.61 6.57
N TYR A 198 -8.12 7.86 7.62
CA TYR A 198 -7.58 8.11 8.95
C TYR A 198 -8.33 7.36 10.05
N GLN A 199 -7.59 6.51 10.78
CA GLN A 199 -8.04 5.73 11.96
C GLN A 199 -9.23 4.76 11.71
N ILE A 200 -9.61 4.55 10.47
CA ILE A 200 -10.74 3.68 10.12
C ILE A 200 -10.35 2.19 10.17
N THR A 201 -11.27 1.35 10.59
CA THR A 201 -11.13 -0.10 10.50
C THR A 201 -11.90 -0.63 9.30
N LEU A 202 -11.22 -1.37 8.42
CA LEU A 202 -11.75 -2.01 7.23
C LEU A 202 -11.78 -3.53 7.43
N LYS A 203 -12.92 -4.17 7.19
CA LYS A 203 -13.08 -5.60 7.39
C LYS A 203 -13.75 -6.29 6.23
N ASN A 204 -13.38 -7.56 6.05
CA ASN A 204 -14.13 -8.52 5.25
C ASN A 204 -14.47 -8.02 3.84
N ALA A 205 -13.53 -7.39 3.15
CA ALA A 205 -13.73 -6.99 1.77
C ALA A 205 -14.09 -8.21 0.89
N PRO A 206 -15.05 -8.08 -0.03
CA PRO A 206 -15.33 -9.13 -1.02
C PRO A 206 -14.18 -9.38 -2.00
N ASN A 207 -13.39 -8.34 -2.27
CA ASN A 207 -12.19 -8.30 -3.09
C ASN A 207 -11.15 -7.40 -2.37
N PHE A 208 -10.34 -6.61 -3.03
CA PHE A 208 -9.35 -5.71 -2.43
C PHE A 208 -9.97 -4.69 -1.48
N HIS A 209 -9.28 -4.35 -0.38
CA HIS A 209 -9.78 -3.38 0.59
C HIS A 209 -9.64 -1.94 0.10
N VAL A 210 -8.43 -1.51 -0.28
CA VAL A 210 -8.17 -0.14 -0.73
C VAL A 210 -7.38 -0.16 -2.03
N VAL A 211 -8.01 0.25 -3.10
CA VAL A 211 -7.36 0.45 -4.40
C VAL A 211 -7.16 1.93 -4.67
N ILE A 212 -5.94 2.34 -4.95
CA ILE A 212 -5.55 3.71 -5.25
C ILE A 212 -5.06 3.72 -6.71
N ASN A 213 -5.94 4.09 -7.63
CA ASN A 213 -5.68 3.98 -9.06
C ASN A 213 -5.48 5.37 -9.68
N ASN A 214 -4.36 5.54 -10.40
CA ASN A 214 -4.05 6.78 -11.14
C ASN A 214 -4.24 8.05 -10.30
N SER A 215 -3.82 8.02 -9.03
CA SER A 215 -4.09 9.08 -8.06
C SER A 215 -2.80 9.61 -7.44
N GLN A 216 -2.87 10.80 -6.85
CA GLN A 216 -1.72 11.46 -6.27
C GLN A 216 -2.04 12.03 -4.89
N GLY A 217 -1.06 11.96 -3.98
CA GLY A 217 -1.20 12.63 -2.70
C GLY A 217 -2.13 11.90 -1.73
N VAL A 218 -2.08 10.55 -1.68
CA VAL A 218 -2.97 9.76 -0.82
C VAL A 218 -2.27 9.42 0.49
N THR A 219 -2.94 9.69 1.60
CA THR A 219 -2.45 9.39 2.96
C THR A 219 -3.37 8.40 3.66
N LEU A 220 -2.82 7.25 4.08
CA LEU A 220 -3.47 6.28 4.95
C LEU A 220 -2.73 6.27 6.29
N TRP A 221 -3.40 6.69 7.35
CA TRP A 221 -2.76 6.85 8.65
C TRP A 221 -3.55 6.17 9.77
N GLY A 222 -2.88 5.25 10.48
CA GLY A 222 -3.47 4.56 11.62
C GLY A 222 -4.70 3.74 11.26
N ILE A 223 -4.79 3.21 10.05
CA ILE A 223 -5.89 2.34 9.62
C ILE A 223 -5.66 0.92 10.12
N THR A 224 -6.74 0.19 10.29
CA THR A 224 -6.71 -1.24 10.55
C THR A 224 -7.41 -1.98 9.43
N ILE A 225 -6.78 -3.00 8.86
CA ILE A 225 -7.42 -3.93 7.91
C ILE A 225 -7.40 -5.32 8.53
N ALA A 226 -8.57 -5.96 8.62
CA ALA A 226 -8.71 -7.27 9.24
C ALA A 226 -9.64 -8.18 8.43
N THR A 227 -9.07 -9.19 7.77
CA THR A 227 -9.78 -10.20 7.00
C THR A 227 -9.08 -11.55 7.18
N PRO A 228 -9.81 -12.69 7.22
CA PRO A 228 -9.21 -14.00 7.41
C PRO A 228 -8.14 -14.33 6.35
N ALA A 229 -7.06 -14.98 6.77
CA ALA A 229 -5.97 -15.43 5.89
C ALA A 229 -6.43 -16.35 4.74
N THR A 230 -7.61 -16.97 4.86
CA THR A 230 -8.19 -17.85 3.83
C THR A 230 -9.02 -17.12 2.79
N ALA A 231 -9.26 -15.82 2.98
CA ALA A 231 -10.08 -15.00 2.08
C ALA A 231 -9.24 -14.53 0.87
N ARG A 232 -9.26 -15.30 -0.19
CA ARG A 232 -8.46 -15.06 -1.40
C ARG A 232 -8.77 -13.71 -2.07
N ASN A 233 -7.75 -13.06 -2.62
CA ASN A 233 -7.82 -11.75 -3.30
C ASN A 233 -8.41 -10.64 -2.43
N THR A 234 -8.05 -10.62 -1.16
CA THR A 234 -8.42 -9.56 -0.23
C THR A 234 -7.20 -8.70 0.12
N ASP A 235 -6.50 -8.23 -0.93
CA ASP A 235 -5.34 -7.35 -0.79
C ASP A 235 -5.68 -6.14 0.11
N GLY A 236 -4.72 -5.70 0.91
CA GLY A 236 -4.94 -4.61 1.86
C GLY A 236 -4.94 -3.24 1.19
N VAL A 237 -3.80 -2.80 0.72
CA VAL A 237 -3.63 -1.48 0.07
C VAL A 237 -2.87 -1.65 -1.24
N ASP A 238 -3.50 -1.28 -2.33
CA ASP A 238 -2.97 -1.39 -3.69
C ASP A 238 -2.79 -0.01 -4.34
N PRO A 239 -1.61 0.64 -4.22
CA PRO A 239 -1.27 1.77 -5.06
C PRO A 239 -1.04 1.29 -6.50
N MET A 240 -1.91 1.69 -7.42
CA MET A 240 -1.88 1.30 -8.83
C MET A 240 -1.63 2.51 -9.73
N GLY A 241 -0.45 2.62 -10.34
CA GLY A 241 -0.12 3.76 -11.20
C GLY A 241 -0.25 5.11 -10.50
N SER A 242 0.02 5.15 -9.21
CA SER A 242 -0.21 6.31 -8.34
C SER A 242 1.10 6.85 -7.77
N THR A 243 1.10 8.11 -7.37
CA THR A 243 2.29 8.80 -6.83
C THR A 243 2.00 9.53 -5.54
N ASP A 244 3.05 9.75 -4.73
CA ASP A 244 2.95 10.43 -3.44
C ASP A 244 1.91 9.77 -2.53
N VAL A 245 2.10 8.47 -2.29
CA VAL A 245 1.23 7.66 -1.41
C VAL A 245 1.98 7.32 -0.14
N SER A 246 1.37 7.57 1.00
CA SER A 246 1.91 7.22 2.32
C SER A 246 0.95 6.32 3.10
N LEU A 247 1.45 5.17 3.54
CA LEU A 247 0.81 4.27 4.50
C LEU A 247 1.60 4.30 5.81
N ILE A 248 0.99 4.79 6.89
CA ILE A 248 1.71 5.11 8.12
C ILE A 248 0.96 4.58 9.35
N ASN A 249 1.70 4.00 10.32
CA ASN A 249 1.20 3.58 11.63
C ASN A 249 -0.04 2.67 11.56
N SER A 250 -0.08 1.75 10.63
CA SER A 250 -1.26 0.92 10.32
C SER A 250 -1.02 -0.56 10.64
N ASP A 251 -2.11 -1.28 10.91
CA ASP A 251 -2.13 -2.72 11.20
C ASP A 251 -2.95 -3.43 10.12
N ILE A 252 -2.32 -4.37 9.39
CA ILE A 252 -2.94 -4.97 8.20
C ILE A 252 -2.81 -6.49 8.22
N SER A 253 -3.96 -7.18 8.27
CA SER A 253 -4.08 -8.64 8.13
C SER A 253 -5.07 -8.98 7.03
N THR A 254 -4.66 -9.78 6.05
CA THR A 254 -5.41 -10.06 4.83
C THR A 254 -5.32 -11.53 4.42
N GLY A 255 -6.06 -11.91 3.41
CA GLY A 255 -5.94 -13.22 2.76
C GLY A 255 -5.14 -13.18 1.45
N ASP A 256 -4.53 -12.04 1.12
CA ASP A 256 -3.62 -11.85 0.00
C ASP A 256 -2.54 -10.82 0.37
N ASP A 257 -1.98 -10.05 -0.54
CA ASP A 257 -0.94 -9.06 -0.26
C ASP A 257 -1.41 -8.02 0.78
N ASN A 258 -0.62 -7.77 1.84
CA ASN A 258 -0.93 -6.70 2.78
C ASN A 258 -0.79 -5.32 2.10
N VAL A 259 0.22 -5.17 1.25
CA VAL A 259 0.39 -4.06 0.30
C VAL A 259 0.84 -4.63 -1.03
N ALA A 260 0.26 -4.16 -2.15
CA ALA A 260 0.71 -4.49 -3.49
C ALA A 260 0.84 -3.24 -4.38
N ILE A 261 2.05 -2.76 -4.56
CA ILE A 261 2.33 -1.63 -5.47
C ILE A 261 2.31 -2.14 -6.91
N LYS A 262 1.46 -1.58 -7.74
CA LYS A 262 1.24 -2.00 -9.12
C LYS A 262 1.37 -0.82 -10.10
N ALA A 263 1.83 -1.11 -11.31
CA ALA A 263 2.06 -0.12 -12.38
C ALA A 263 1.63 -0.69 -13.74
N GLY A 264 0.38 -1.17 -13.81
CA GLY A 264 -0.15 -1.77 -15.03
C GLY A 264 -0.44 -0.73 -16.13
N ASN A 265 -1.16 0.33 -15.79
CA ASN A 265 -1.62 1.35 -16.74
C ASN A 265 -0.80 2.64 -16.71
N ALA A 266 -0.26 3.01 -15.56
CA ALA A 266 0.58 4.18 -15.35
C ALA A 266 1.77 3.82 -14.43
N PRO A 267 2.88 4.60 -14.45
CA PRO A 267 3.97 4.42 -13.50
C PRO A 267 3.52 4.62 -12.06
N ALA A 268 4.08 3.85 -11.13
CA ALA A 268 3.90 4.06 -9.69
C ALA A 268 5.22 4.54 -9.08
N ALA A 269 5.19 5.63 -8.32
CA ALA A 269 6.40 6.20 -7.74
C ALA A 269 6.14 7.01 -6.47
N HIS A 270 7.22 7.30 -5.72
CA HIS A 270 7.16 8.15 -4.53
C HIS A 270 6.21 7.59 -3.48
N ILE A 271 6.42 6.33 -3.08
CA ILE A 271 5.54 5.61 -2.16
C ILE A 271 6.28 5.35 -0.85
N SER A 272 5.65 5.66 0.27
CA SER A 272 6.17 5.46 1.61
C SER A 272 5.29 4.51 2.43
N VAL A 273 5.90 3.49 3.03
CA VAL A 273 5.27 2.53 3.95
C VAL A 273 6.03 2.59 5.27
N LEU A 274 5.50 3.32 6.26
CA LEU A 274 6.25 3.74 7.45
C LEU A 274 5.60 3.29 8.75
N ASN A 275 6.38 2.62 9.62
CA ASN A 275 5.97 2.22 10.97
C ASN A 275 4.66 1.39 10.99
N ASN A 276 4.57 0.39 10.12
CA ASN A 276 3.39 -0.47 10.01
C ASN A 276 3.65 -1.86 10.61
N HIS A 277 2.55 -2.54 10.95
CA HIS A 277 2.56 -3.94 11.31
C HIS A 277 1.69 -4.73 10.31
N PHE A 278 2.26 -5.78 9.70
CA PHE A 278 1.55 -6.72 8.87
C PHE A 278 1.42 -8.07 9.59
N GLY A 279 0.18 -8.46 9.87
CA GLY A 279 -0.17 -9.79 10.33
C GLY A 279 -0.35 -10.75 9.14
N ALA A 280 -1.27 -11.71 9.25
CA ALA A 280 -1.53 -12.65 8.15
C ALA A 280 -1.66 -11.96 6.79
N GLY A 281 -1.20 -12.63 5.73
CA GLY A 281 -1.19 -12.10 4.36
C GLY A 281 0.03 -12.53 3.56
N HIS A 282 0.23 -11.89 2.40
CA HIS A 282 1.37 -12.17 1.53
C HIS A 282 2.48 -11.11 1.60
N GLY A 283 2.47 -10.25 2.62
CA GLY A 283 3.53 -9.29 2.94
C GLY A 283 3.52 -8.02 2.09
N MET A 284 4.70 -7.38 2.02
CA MET A 284 4.96 -6.15 1.29
C MET A 284 5.38 -6.48 -0.14
N SER A 285 4.47 -6.33 -1.10
CA SER A 285 4.68 -6.72 -2.49
C SER A 285 4.77 -5.51 -3.44
N ILE A 286 5.62 -5.65 -4.44
CA ILE A 286 5.64 -4.85 -5.66
C ILE A 286 5.33 -5.80 -6.81
N GLY A 287 4.27 -5.51 -7.58
CA GLY A 287 3.86 -6.34 -8.70
C GLY A 287 2.65 -7.23 -8.39
N SER A 288 2.34 -8.15 -9.28
CA SER A 288 3.08 -8.55 -10.49
C SER A 288 2.92 -7.60 -11.68
N GLU A 289 1.87 -6.76 -11.73
CA GLU A 289 1.65 -5.79 -12.80
C GLU A 289 2.59 -4.59 -12.63
N ILE A 290 3.76 -4.61 -13.29
CA ILE A 290 4.74 -3.51 -13.25
C ILE A 290 5.11 -2.96 -14.62
N ASN A 291 4.27 -3.16 -15.60
CA ASN A 291 4.50 -2.84 -17.01
C ASN A 291 5.00 -1.41 -17.26
N ARG A 292 4.52 -0.44 -16.47
CA ARG A 292 4.87 0.98 -16.60
C ARG A 292 5.98 1.43 -15.66
N GLY A 293 6.49 0.50 -14.85
CA GLY A 293 7.60 0.75 -13.92
C GLY A 293 7.15 1.21 -12.53
N VAL A 294 7.92 0.76 -11.54
CA VAL A 294 7.79 1.19 -10.14
C VAL A 294 9.13 1.78 -9.70
N SER A 295 9.11 2.95 -9.08
CA SER A 295 10.33 3.58 -8.60
C SER A 295 10.12 4.40 -7.33
N ASP A 296 11.21 4.65 -6.61
CA ASP A 296 11.23 5.49 -5.42
C ASP A 296 10.21 5.03 -4.37
N VAL A 297 10.45 3.82 -3.85
CA VAL A 297 9.66 3.20 -2.78
C VAL A 297 10.50 3.14 -1.51
N ARG A 298 9.99 3.68 -0.43
CA ARG A 298 10.58 3.60 0.90
C ARG A 298 9.70 2.78 1.83
N VAL A 299 10.29 1.73 2.41
CA VAL A 299 9.68 0.93 3.48
C VAL A 299 10.56 1.07 4.71
N ASP A 300 10.04 1.59 5.81
CA ASP A 300 10.82 1.84 7.02
C ASP A 300 10.00 1.58 8.28
N GLY A 301 10.58 0.87 9.25
CA GLY A 301 9.91 0.54 10.50
C GLY A 301 8.77 -0.47 10.33
N LEU A 302 8.89 -1.41 9.39
CA LEU A 302 7.86 -2.42 9.14
C LEU A 302 8.13 -3.68 9.97
N THR A 303 7.10 -4.15 10.68
CA THR A 303 7.10 -5.50 11.27
C THR A 303 6.15 -6.41 10.52
N LEU A 304 6.57 -7.66 10.27
CA LEU A 304 5.73 -8.69 9.66
C LEU A 304 5.69 -9.90 10.59
N THR A 305 4.50 -10.41 10.88
CA THR A 305 4.30 -11.55 11.76
C THR A 305 3.38 -12.58 11.13
N GLY A 306 3.93 -13.77 10.80
CA GLY A 306 3.15 -14.88 10.24
C GLY A 306 2.63 -14.66 8.83
N THR A 307 3.24 -13.76 8.06
CA THR A 307 2.95 -13.61 6.62
C THR A 307 3.61 -14.73 5.82
N THR A 308 3.04 -15.10 4.66
CA THR A 308 3.67 -16.09 3.78
C THR A 308 4.92 -15.53 3.10
N ASN A 309 4.92 -14.25 2.73
CA ASN A 309 6.10 -13.57 2.21
C ASN A 309 6.39 -12.32 3.06
N GLY A 310 7.65 -11.91 3.06
CA GLY A 310 8.07 -10.66 3.68
C GLY A 310 8.14 -9.52 2.66
N LEU A 311 9.34 -9.22 2.18
CA LEU A 311 9.61 -8.20 1.17
C LEU A 311 9.67 -8.86 -0.21
N ARG A 312 8.72 -8.53 -1.08
CA ARG A 312 8.55 -9.24 -2.35
C ARG A 312 8.48 -8.30 -3.55
N ILE A 313 9.25 -8.62 -4.60
CA ILE A 313 9.09 -8.06 -5.95
C ILE A 313 8.86 -9.21 -6.91
N LYS A 314 7.77 -9.15 -7.67
CA LYS A 314 7.35 -10.22 -8.57
C LYS A 314 6.89 -9.67 -9.92
N SER A 315 7.34 -10.29 -11.02
CA SER A 315 6.82 -10.06 -12.36
C SER A 315 7.22 -11.22 -13.27
N ASP A 316 6.77 -11.21 -14.51
CA ASP A 316 7.02 -12.25 -15.49
C ASP A 316 7.07 -11.68 -16.92
N ARG A 317 7.26 -12.56 -17.90
CA ARG A 317 7.41 -12.21 -19.31
C ARG A 317 6.15 -11.69 -19.98
N SER A 318 4.98 -11.85 -19.37
CA SER A 318 3.73 -11.29 -19.86
C SER A 318 3.54 -9.82 -19.48
N ARG A 319 4.25 -9.37 -18.43
CA ARG A 319 4.12 -8.05 -17.81
C ARG A 319 5.37 -7.19 -17.94
N GLY A 320 6.54 -7.79 -17.75
CA GLY A 320 7.82 -7.06 -17.84
C GLY A 320 7.92 -5.95 -16.79
N GLY A 321 8.53 -4.83 -17.19
CA GLY A 321 8.63 -3.60 -16.39
C GLY A 321 9.89 -3.50 -15.55
N ARG A 322 10.20 -2.27 -15.13
CA ARG A 322 11.36 -1.95 -14.29
C ARG A 322 10.95 -1.59 -12.88
N VAL A 323 11.64 -2.16 -11.89
CA VAL A 323 11.59 -1.72 -10.50
C VAL A 323 12.96 -1.16 -10.12
N SER A 324 12.99 0.06 -9.55
CA SER A 324 14.24 0.71 -9.16
C SER A 324 14.06 1.70 -8.00
N ALA A 325 15.17 2.04 -7.32
CA ALA A 325 15.18 2.93 -6.17
C ALA A 325 14.18 2.46 -5.09
N VAL A 326 14.36 1.22 -4.62
CA VAL A 326 13.54 0.63 -3.55
C VAL A 326 14.41 0.48 -2.30
N HIS A 327 14.00 1.11 -1.21
CA HIS A 327 14.73 1.13 0.05
C HIS A 327 13.91 0.49 1.15
N TYR A 328 14.37 -0.68 1.61
CA TYR A 328 13.84 -1.37 2.79
C TYR A 328 14.77 -1.10 3.97
N GLN A 329 14.23 -0.47 5.02
CA GLN A 329 15.00 -0.10 6.20
C GLN A 329 14.25 -0.45 7.48
N ASN A 330 14.99 -0.90 8.53
CA ASN A 330 14.42 -1.20 9.84
C ASN A 330 13.22 -2.16 9.76
N VAL A 331 13.37 -3.27 9.03
CA VAL A 331 12.30 -4.27 8.86
C VAL A 331 12.58 -5.49 9.72
N CYS A 332 11.57 -5.91 10.46
CA CYS A 332 11.64 -7.13 11.25
C CYS A 332 10.56 -8.13 10.83
N MET A 333 10.97 -9.39 10.62
CA MET A 333 10.13 -10.47 10.15
C MET A 333 10.18 -11.65 11.11
N ASP A 334 9.04 -11.95 11.73
CA ASP A 334 8.88 -13.10 12.62
C ASP A 334 7.90 -14.11 12.03
N ASN A 335 8.30 -15.39 12.04
CA ASN A 335 7.49 -16.49 11.48
C ASN A 335 7.02 -16.20 10.04
N VAL A 336 7.92 -15.69 9.20
CA VAL A 336 7.67 -15.43 7.76
C VAL A 336 8.27 -16.56 6.94
N GLU A 337 7.46 -17.20 6.09
CA GLU A 337 7.88 -18.38 5.33
C GLU A 337 8.95 -18.02 4.27
N ASN A 338 8.73 -16.92 3.53
CA ASN A 338 9.61 -16.44 2.48
C ASN A 338 10.01 -14.97 2.77
N PRO A 339 11.02 -14.70 3.60
CA PRO A 339 11.34 -13.35 4.05
C PRO A 339 11.67 -12.35 2.94
N ILE A 340 12.42 -12.79 1.92
CA ILE A 340 12.79 -11.94 0.78
C ILE A 340 12.57 -12.73 -0.50
N VAL A 341 11.76 -12.18 -1.41
CA VAL A 341 11.47 -12.80 -2.72
C VAL A 341 11.60 -11.75 -3.82
N MET A 342 12.62 -11.89 -4.65
CA MET A 342 12.82 -11.08 -5.86
C MET A 342 12.76 -12.02 -7.06
N ASP A 343 11.63 -12.05 -7.78
CA ASP A 343 11.37 -13.05 -8.80
C ASP A 343 10.92 -12.41 -10.13
N THR A 344 11.76 -12.55 -11.15
CA THR A 344 11.49 -12.10 -12.52
C THR A 344 10.78 -13.16 -13.37
N HIS A 345 10.51 -14.34 -12.81
CA HIS A 345 9.86 -15.49 -13.46
C HIS A 345 8.62 -15.98 -12.68
N TYR A 346 7.91 -15.03 -12.07
CA TYR A 346 6.82 -15.26 -11.11
C TYR A 346 5.78 -16.27 -11.55
N ASP A 347 5.34 -16.19 -12.80
CA ASP A 347 4.49 -17.23 -13.40
C ASP A 347 5.26 -17.92 -14.55
N PRO A 348 5.77 -19.14 -14.33
CA PRO A 348 6.52 -19.87 -15.34
C PRO A 348 5.66 -20.38 -16.52
N HIS A 349 4.34 -20.36 -16.39
CA HIS A 349 3.42 -20.87 -17.42
C HIS A 349 3.02 -19.79 -18.44
N VAL A 350 3.25 -18.52 -18.14
CA VAL A 350 2.91 -17.43 -19.08
C VAL A 350 3.98 -17.30 -20.16
N SER A 351 3.51 -17.02 -21.38
CA SER A 351 4.36 -16.65 -22.49
C SER A 351 4.41 -15.14 -22.68
N GLY A 352 5.50 -14.64 -23.23
CA GLY A 352 5.66 -13.22 -23.51
C GLY A 352 7.10 -12.86 -23.83
N SER A 353 7.31 -11.64 -24.34
CA SER A 353 8.63 -11.09 -24.71
C SER A 353 9.04 -9.90 -23.85
N LEU A 354 8.21 -9.53 -22.87
CA LEU A 354 8.52 -8.43 -21.97
C LEU A 354 9.54 -8.89 -20.92
N ILE A 355 10.37 -7.97 -20.47
CA ILE A 355 11.49 -8.28 -19.57
C ILE A 355 11.33 -7.49 -18.28
N PRO A 356 11.13 -8.18 -17.13
CA PRO A 356 11.23 -7.54 -15.83
C PRO A 356 12.70 -7.27 -15.46
N THR A 357 12.97 -6.09 -14.91
CA THR A 357 14.32 -5.74 -14.43
C THR A 357 14.22 -5.09 -13.04
N TYR A 358 15.07 -5.56 -12.11
CA TYR A 358 15.11 -5.06 -10.74
C TYR A 358 16.51 -4.58 -10.41
N GLN A 359 16.65 -3.29 -10.09
CA GLN A 359 17.95 -2.67 -9.80
C GLN A 359 17.81 -1.56 -8.76
N ASP A 360 18.92 -1.18 -8.15
CA ASP A 360 18.95 -0.14 -7.12
C ASP A 360 17.97 -0.45 -5.98
N ILE A 361 18.10 -1.66 -5.43
CA ILE A 361 17.28 -2.14 -4.31
C ILE A 361 18.20 -2.31 -3.12
N THR A 362 17.86 -1.68 -2.01
CA THR A 362 18.67 -1.71 -0.79
C THR A 362 17.91 -2.31 0.38
N PHE A 363 18.61 -3.11 1.17
CA PHE A 363 18.14 -3.68 2.43
C PHE A 363 19.07 -3.23 3.54
N GLU A 364 18.56 -2.45 4.49
CA GLU A 364 19.35 -1.90 5.59
C GLU A 364 18.67 -2.18 6.94
N HIS A 365 19.43 -2.70 7.91
CA HIS A 365 18.92 -3.09 9.23
C HIS A 365 17.70 -4.03 9.15
N ILE A 366 17.85 -5.13 8.43
CA ILE A 366 16.79 -6.15 8.27
C ILE A 366 17.03 -7.31 9.21
N ARG A 367 15.98 -7.76 9.88
CA ARG A 367 15.98 -8.98 10.70
C ARG A 367 14.93 -9.94 10.17
N ALA A 368 15.35 -11.13 9.80
CA ALA A 368 14.47 -12.19 9.32
C ALA A 368 14.79 -13.52 10.01
N GLY A 369 13.76 -14.27 10.33
CA GLY A 369 13.89 -15.62 10.87
C GLY A 369 14.45 -16.63 9.86
N ASN A 370 14.22 -17.90 10.16
CA ASN A 370 14.44 -18.95 9.17
C ASN A 370 13.36 -18.88 8.12
N GLY A 371 13.71 -19.24 6.89
CA GLY A 371 12.77 -19.21 5.76
C GLY A 371 13.53 -19.34 4.45
N LYS A 372 12.82 -19.23 3.33
CA LYS A 372 13.42 -19.29 2.00
C LYS A 372 13.55 -17.88 1.41
N ILE A 373 14.78 -17.47 1.14
CA ILE A 373 15.12 -16.25 0.41
C ILE A 373 15.33 -16.62 -1.05
N THR A 374 14.61 -15.97 -1.96
CA THR A 374 14.66 -16.22 -3.41
C THR A 374 15.09 -14.95 -4.14
N LEU A 375 16.21 -15.04 -4.87
CA LEU A 375 16.81 -13.92 -5.59
C LEU A 375 17.05 -14.34 -7.05
N LEU A 376 16.03 -14.13 -7.91
CA LEU A 376 16.03 -14.55 -9.31
C LEU A 376 16.01 -13.34 -10.23
N GLY A 377 17.18 -13.00 -10.82
CA GLY A 377 17.30 -12.05 -11.92
C GLY A 377 16.89 -12.67 -13.25
N TYR A 378 16.71 -11.86 -14.26
CA TYR A 378 16.21 -12.32 -15.57
C TYR A 378 17.24 -13.15 -16.34
N SER A 379 18.49 -12.69 -16.40
CA SER A 379 19.62 -13.35 -17.06
C SER A 379 20.94 -12.76 -16.57
N ASP A 380 22.06 -13.36 -16.95
CA ASP A 380 23.40 -12.81 -16.63
C ASP A 380 23.65 -11.41 -17.24
N ALA A 381 23.03 -11.12 -18.38
CA ALA A 381 23.09 -9.80 -19.01
C ALA A 381 22.14 -8.77 -18.36
N LEU A 382 21.12 -9.23 -17.66
CA LEU A 382 20.11 -8.43 -16.97
C LEU A 382 19.88 -9.01 -15.56
N PRO A 383 20.91 -8.91 -14.69
CA PRO A 383 20.82 -9.48 -13.36
C PRO A 383 19.93 -8.65 -12.44
N LEU A 384 19.41 -9.30 -11.40
CA LEU A 384 18.95 -8.63 -10.19
C LEU A 384 20.15 -7.98 -9.50
N VAL A 385 20.05 -6.70 -9.14
CA VAL A 385 21.13 -6.00 -8.42
C VAL A 385 20.59 -5.48 -7.09
N ILE A 386 21.15 -5.97 -5.97
CA ILE A 386 20.74 -5.57 -4.61
C ILE A 386 21.95 -5.19 -3.75
N ALA A 387 21.73 -4.33 -2.78
CA ALA A 387 22.70 -3.99 -1.76
C ALA A 387 22.20 -4.36 -0.35
N LEU A 388 23.05 -4.99 0.44
CA LEU A 388 22.76 -5.44 1.79
C LEU A 388 23.66 -4.69 2.80
N LYS A 389 23.04 -4.09 3.81
CA LYS A 389 23.73 -3.46 4.93
C LYS A 389 23.05 -3.87 6.23
N ASP A 390 23.79 -4.58 7.09
CA ASP A 390 23.28 -5.12 8.36
C ASP A 390 21.98 -5.94 8.18
N VAL A 391 22.07 -7.01 7.39
CA VAL A 391 20.96 -7.95 7.14
C VAL A 391 21.19 -9.26 7.87
N LEU A 392 20.40 -9.49 8.92
CA LEU A 392 20.45 -10.67 9.76
C LEU A 392 19.38 -11.68 9.33
N ILE A 393 19.79 -12.92 9.12
CA ILE A 393 18.87 -14.02 8.77
C ILE A 393 19.09 -15.20 9.72
N GLY A 394 18.07 -16.04 9.88
CA GLY A 394 18.13 -17.22 10.71
C GLY A 394 19.25 -18.18 10.27
N ALA A 395 19.85 -18.89 11.25
CA ALA A 395 20.97 -19.81 10.98
C ALA A 395 20.65 -20.89 9.95
N ARG A 396 19.36 -21.30 9.85
CA ARG A 396 18.86 -22.31 8.90
C ARG A 396 18.14 -21.72 7.67
N ALA A 397 18.16 -20.40 7.48
CA ALA A 397 17.56 -19.78 6.31
C ALA A 397 18.20 -20.32 5.02
N GLN A 398 17.37 -20.60 4.03
CA GLN A 398 17.80 -21.05 2.71
C GLN A 398 17.91 -19.84 1.78
N VAL A 399 18.95 -19.76 0.99
CA VAL A 399 19.16 -18.70 0.00
C VAL A 399 19.30 -19.35 -1.37
N GLU A 400 18.32 -19.13 -2.23
CA GLU A 400 18.35 -19.49 -3.65
C GLU A 400 18.69 -18.23 -4.46
N GLN A 401 19.73 -18.33 -5.28
CA GLN A 401 20.23 -17.21 -6.06
C GLN A 401 20.52 -17.66 -7.49
N GLN A 402 19.97 -16.91 -8.47
CA GLN A 402 20.28 -17.10 -9.88
C GLN A 402 20.26 -15.75 -10.60
N HIS A 403 21.27 -15.47 -11.45
CA HIS A 403 21.39 -14.20 -12.18
C HIS A 403 21.25 -12.97 -11.25
N ALA A 404 21.91 -12.98 -10.09
CA ALA A 404 21.83 -11.91 -9.10
C ALA A 404 23.21 -11.42 -8.69
N VAL A 405 23.38 -10.11 -8.60
CA VAL A 405 24.57 -9.43 -8.07
C VAL A 405 24.20 -8.85 -6.69
N ILE A 406 24.88 -9.31 -5.68
CA ILE A 406 24.65 -8.92 -4.29
C ILE A 406 25.86 -8.15 -3.78
N HIS A 407 25.65 -6.89 -3.44
CA HIS A 407 26.63 -6.07 -2.74
C HIS A 407 26.38 -6.16 -1.24
N GLY A 408 27.33 -6.72 -0.48
CA GLY A 408 27.20 -7.00 0.94
C GLY A 408 26.96 -8.49 1.22
N VAL A 409 26.56 -8.82 2.43
CA VAL A 409 26.38 -10.22 2.88
C VAL A 409 25.16 -10.38 3.77
N PHE A 410 24.55 -11.55 3.74
CA PHE A 410 23.60 -12.01 4.75
C PHE A 410 24.40 -12.54 5.97
N THR A 411 24.18 -11.95 7.13
CA THR A 411 24.76 -12.44 8.39
C THR A 411 23.81 -13.44 9.04
N ARG A 412 24.27 -14.66 9.27
CA ARG A 412 23.46 -15.71 9.92
C ARG A 412 23.52 -15.60 11.44
N THR A 413 22.37 -15.71 12.10
CA THR A 413 22.27 -15.65 13.57
C THR A 413 21.32 -16.71 14.10
N SER A 414 21.60 -17.21 15.32
CA SER A 414 20.69 -18.06 16.07
C SER A 414 19.57 -17.26 16.77
N GLN A 415 19.75 -15.94 16.93
CA GLN A 415 18.77 -15.01 17.51
C GLN A 415 18.12 -14.25 16.37
N SER A 416 17.07 -14.82 15.78
CA SER A 416 16.40 -14.29 14.60
C SER A 416 15.02 -13.68 14.89
N GLY A 417 14.65 -13.51 16.14
CA GLY A 417 13.38 -12.87 16.53
C GLY A 417 13.41 -11.35 16.41
N CYS A 418 12.24 -10.76 16.24
CA CYS A 418 12.05 -9.33 16.39
C CYS A 418 12.25 -8.90 17.85
N PRO A 419 12.86 -7.74 18.11
CA PRO A 419 13.10 -7.27 19.47
C PRO A 419 11.81 -6.95 20.23
#